data_1a6e50438e0c3b5f187f061372807928
#
_entry.id   1a6e50438e0c3b5f187f061372807928
#
_cell.length_a   1.000
_cell.length_b   1.000
_cell.length_c   1.000
_cell.angle_alpha   90.00
_cell.angle_beta   90.00
_cell.angle_gamma   90.00
#
_symmetry.space_group_name_H-M   'P 1'
#
loop_
_entity.id
_entity.type
_entity.pdbx_description
1 polymer ?
#
loop_
_entity_poly.entity_id
_entity_poly.type
_entity_poly.pdbx_seq_one_letter_code
_entity_poly.pdbx_strand_id
1 'polypeptide(L)'
;MQQPVDMKGKAVLVTGAASGLGRATAFALGRAGADVCVVDVNPAGLGETATQLRALGVRTLEHATDLSARDGCVGAVAAAVKEFGRLDALCNVAGIIVMCNAHEMSAVDYERTIAVNLNAPFYLMQAAIPHLLQAHGAVVNVTSCAAFVGEAYAAAYCATKAGLTHMTKALAMEYVHQPIRFNAVAPGGMATNIGNTIKLPEGADRALVKRYSGLRGLVEVDDVAGMIVFLASDAGRGCHGACFNIDSGISAG
;
A
#
# COMPACT_ATOMS: atom_id res chain seq x y z
N MET A 1 29.54 1.10 1.91
CA MET A 1 28.55 0.29 1.17
C MET A 1 27.37 0.08 2.11
N GLN A 2 26.18 0.56 1.73
CA GLN A 2 24.96 0.22 2.49
C GLN A 2 24.78 -1.31 2.41
N GLN A 3 24.60 -1.96 3.56
CA GLN A 3 24.26 -3.38 3.56
C GLN A 3 22.89 -3.55 2.89
N PRO A 4 22.68 -4.58 2.07
CA PRO A 4 21.38 -4.89 1.51
C PRO A 4 20.36 -5.05 2.65
N VAL A 5 19.13 -4.64 2.42
CA VAL A 5 18.06 -4.80 3.41
C VAL A 5 17.91 -6.29 3.72
N ASP A 6 17.99 -6.66 4.98
CA ASP A 6 17.79 -8.05 5.46
C ASP A 6 16.47 -8.15 6.22
N MET A 7 15.61 -9.07 5.78
CA MET A 7 14.31 -9.36 6.38
C MET A 7 14.19 -10.84 6.80
N LYS A 8 15.31 -11.56 6.91
CA LYS A 8 15.30 -12.97 7.34
C LYS A 8 14.67 -13.13 8.72
N GLY A 9 13.77 -14.11 8.84
CA GLY A 9 13.03 -14.37 10.07
C GLY A 9 11.96 -13.34 10.41
N LYS A 10 11.66 -12.41 9.51
CA LYS A 10 10.58 -11.44 9.62
C LYS A 10 9.37 -11.93 8.84
N ALA A 11 8.17 -11.64 9.35
CA ALA A 11 6.89 -11.93 8.69
C ALA A 11 6.20 -10.62 8.29
N VAL A 12 5.75 -10.54 7.04
CA VAL A 12 5.15 -9.33 6.49
C VAL A 12 3.81 -9.64 5.83
N LEU A 13 2.82 -8.78 6.05
CA LEU A 13 1.55 -8.82 5.34
C LEU A 13 1.53 -7.73 4.27
N VAL A 14 1.24 -8.11 3.02
CA VAL A 14 1.14 -7.19 1.88
C VAL A 14 -0.25 -7.29 1.26
N THR A 15 -0.97 -6.18 1.19
CA THR A 15 -2.29 -6.11 0.52
C THR A 15 -2.15 -5.68 -0.95
N GLY A 16 -3.14 -6.05 -1.79
CA GLY A 16 -3.07 -5.78 -3.22
C GLY A 16 -2.01 -6.62 -3.96
N ALA A 17 -1.65 -7.75 -3.38
CA ALA A 17 -0.48 -8.52 -3.79
C ALA A 17 -0.69 -9.39 -5.04
N ALA A 18 -1.90 -9.43 -5.62
CA ALA A 18 -2.17 -10.16 -6.85
C ALA A 18 -1.57 -9.52 -8.10
N SER A 19 -1.18 -8.24 -8.06
CA SER A 19 -0.65 -7.53 -9.24
C SER A 19 0.11 -6.25 -8.89
N GLY A 20 0.70 -5.60 -9.88
CA GLY A 20 1.25 -4.24 -9.81
C GLY A 20 2.21 -4.04 -8.64
N LEU A 21 2.06 -2.91 -7.92
CA LEU A 21 2.94 -2.53 -6.83
C LEU A 21 2.91 -3.52 -5.65
N GLY A 22 1.72 -4.08 -5.32
CA GLY A 22 1.61 -5.06 -4.23
C GLY A 22 2.40 -6.33 -4.52
N ARG A 23 2.32 -6.87 -5.75
CA ARG A 23 3.13 -8.00 -6.21
C ARG A 23 4.63 -7.66 -6.17
N ALA A 24 5.03 -6.51 -6.72
CA ALA A 24 6.43 -6.09 -6.71
C ALA A 24 6.98 -5.92 -5.28
N THR A 25 6.18 -5.33 -4.37
CA THR A 25 6.51 -5.22 -2.95
C THR A 25 6.69 -6.59 -2.30
N ALA A 26 5.78 -7.53 -2.55
CA ALA A 26 5.89 -8.89 -2.04
C ALA A 26 7.17 -9.58 -2.51
N PHE A 27 7.53 -9.44 -3.80
CA PHE A 27 8.78 -10.00 -4.34
C PHE A 27 10.02 -9.33 -3.74
N ALA A 28 10.02 -8.02 -3.59
CA ALA A 28 11.15 -7.31 -2.99
C ALA A 28 11.38 -7.73 -1.52
N LEU A 29 10.31 -7.93 -0.75
CA LEU A 29 10.36 -8.48 0.61
C LEU A 29 10.86 -9.93 0.64
N GLY A 30 10.34 -10.79 -0.26
CA GLY A 30 10.79 -12.18 -0.37
C GLY A 30 12.27 -12.29 -0.76
N ARG A 31 12.77 -11.47 -1.67
CA ARG A 31 14.20 -11.38 -2.01
C ARG A 31 15.05 -10.91 -0.84
N ALA A 32 14.50 -10.07 0.04
CA ALA A 32 15.14 -9.68 1.30
C ALA A 32 15.06 -10.78 2.39
N GLY A 33 14.37 -11.89 2.13
CA GLY A 33 14.28 -13.06 3.02
C GLY A 33 13.08 -13.07 3.96
N ALA A 34 12.10 -12.18 3.80
CA ALA A 34 10.89 -12.17 4.60
C ALA A 34 9.95 -13.33 4.25
N ASP A 35 9.26 -13.88 5.23
CA ASP A 35 8.04 -14.66 5.05
C ASP A 35 6.88 -13.71 4.71
N VAL A 36 6.07 -14.02 3.69
CA VAL A 36 5.10 -13.06 3.15
C VAL A 36 3.68 -13.63 3.15
N CYS A 37 2.77 -12.94 3.82
CA CYS A 37 1.34 -13.12 3.63
C CYS A 37 0.88 -12.18 2.49
N VAL A 38 0.44 -12.76 1.38
CA VAL A 38 -0.09 -12.04 0.22
C VAL A 38 -1.61 -12.01 0.27
N VAL A 39 -2.18 -10.79 0.27
CA VAL A 39 -3.62 -10.57 0.42
C VAL A 39 -4.17 -9.82 -0.79
N ASP A 40 -5.26 -10.35 -1.37
CA ASP A 40 -5.99 -9.71 -2.48
C ASP A 40 -7.39 -10.31 -2.62
N VAL A 41 -8.26 -9.68 -3.37
CA VAL A 41 -9.56 -10.23 -3.76
C VAL A 41 -9.45 -11.21 -4.94
N ASN A 42 -8.35 -11.17 -5.71
CA ASN A 42 -8.11 -12.02 -6.88
C ASN A 42 -7.27 -13.25 -6.53
N PRO A 43 -7.87 -14.44 -6.34
CA PRO A 43 -7.15 -15.65 -5.93
C PRO A 43 -6.19 -16.16 -7.02
N ALA A 44 -6.51 -16.00 -8.31
CA ALA A 44 -5.63 -16.44 -9.39
C ALA A 44 -4.31 -15.64 -9.40
N GLY A 45 -4.39 -14.31 -9.30
CA GLY A 45 -3.21 -13.45 -9.21
C GLY A 45 -2.39 -13.68 -7.94
N LEU A 46 -3.04 -14.03 -6.81
CA LEU A 46 -2.34 -14.44 -5.58
C LEU A 46 -1.54 -15.73 -5.79
N GLY A 47 -2.15 -16.76 -6.42
CA GLY A 47 -1.47 -18.03 -6.72
C GLY A 47 -0.22 -17.84 -7.58
N GLU A 48 -0.26 -16.95 -8.58
CA GLU A 48 0.91 -16.59 -9.38
C GLU A 48 2.01 -15.95 -8.54
N THR A 49 1.64 -14.98 -7.70
CA THR A 49 2.57 -14.27 -6.80
C THR A 49 3.19 -15.25 -5.79
N ALA A 50 2.38 -16.07 -5.16
CA ALA A 50 2.83 -17.03 -4.16
C ALA A 50 3.75 -18.11 -4.75
N THR A 51 3.47 -18.60 -5.95
CA THR A 51 4.32 -19.56 -6.64
C THR A 51 5.74 -19.00 -6.83
N GLN A 52 5.85 -17.74 -7.25
CA GLN A 52 7.15 -17.11 -7.48
C GLN A 52 7.86 -16.80 -6.15
N LEU A 53 7.12 -16.42 -5.09
CA LEU A 53 7.70 -16.22 -3.74
C LEU A 53 8.28 -17.51 -3.16
N ARG A 54 7.54 -18.63 -3.29
CA ARG A 54 8.02 -19.96 -2.85
C ARG A 54 9.29 -20.39 -3.59
N ALA A 55 9.43 -20.01 -4.87
CA ALA A 55 10.65 -20.25 -5.63
C ALA A 55 11.87 -19.48 -5.08
N LEU A 56 11.67 -18.40 -4.32
CA LEU A 56 12.73 -17.70 -3.58
C LEU A 56 13.11 -18.40 -2.26
N GLY A 57 12.40 -19.47 -1.86
CA GLY A 57 12.67 -20.23 -0.64
C GLY A 57 12.07 -19.62 0.63
N VAL A 58 11.17 -18.65 0.53
CA VAL A 58 10.49 -18.05 1.69
C VAL A 58 9.12 -18.66 1.91
N ARG A 59 8.65 -18.70 3.17
CA ARG A 59 7.29 -19.13 3.48
C ARG A 59 6.30 -18.10 2.94
N THR A 60 5.22 -18.59 2.36
CA THR A 60 4.22 -17.72 1.72
C THR A 60 2.82 -18.22 2.05
N LEU A 61 2.00 -17.34 2.61
CA LEU A 61 0.57 -17.54 2.85
C LEU A 61 -0.24 -16.74 1.82
N GLU A 62 -1.13 -17.43 1.10
CA GLU A 62 -2.16 -16.81 0.26
C GLU A 62 -3.43 -16.61 1.08
N HIS A 63 -3.96 -15.40 1.09
CA HIS A 63 -5.21 -15.08 1.77
C HIS A 63 -6.12 -14.25 0.86
N ALA A 64 -7.01 -14.95 0.14
CA ALA A 64 -7.99 -14.31 -0.73
C ALA A 64 -9.15 -13.77 0.11
N THR A 65 -9.35 -12.45 0.11
CA THR A 65 -10.42 -11.79 0.87
C THR A 65 -10.76 -10.42 0.31
N ASP A 66 -12.00 -9.97 0.53
CA ASP A 66 -12.42 -8.61 0.23
C ASP A 66 -12.13 -7.69 1.43
N LEU A 67 -11.20 -6.76 1.23
CA LEU A 67 -10.80 -5.79 2.24
C LEU A 67 -11.81 -4.64 2.41
N SER A 68 -12.84 -4.53 1.58
CA SER A 68 -13.91 -3.55 1.80
C SER A 68 -14.72 -3.84 3.08
N ALA A 69 -14.68 -5.08 3.57
CA ALA A 69 -15.31 -5.51 4.80
C ALA A 69 -14.29 -5.59 5.95
N ARG A 70 -14.68 -5.10 7.14
CA ARG A 70 -13.83 -5.13 8.35
C ARG A 70 -13.35 -6.55 8.70
N ASP A 71 -14.24 -7.53 8.60
CA ASP A 71 -13.92 -8.93 8.96
C ASP A 71 -12.85 -9.52 8.04
N GLY A 72 -12.84 -9.15 6.74
CA GLY A 72 -11.79 -9.51 5.81
C GLY A 72 -10.42 -8.97 6.25
N CYS A 73 -10.38 -7.72 6.71
CA CYS A 73 -9.15 -7.10 7.21
C CYS A 73 -8.63 -7.78 8.49
N VAL A 74 -9.51 -8.01 9.47
CA VAL A 74 -9.16 -8.68 10.74
C VAL A 74 -8.73 -10.12 10.48
N GLY A 75 -9.45 -10.83 9.60
CA GLY A 75 -9.15 -12.21 9.21
C GLY A 75 -7.78 -12.35 8.54
N ALA A 76 -7.39 -11.41 7.69
CA ALA A 76 -6.09 -11.41 7.03
C ALA A 76 -4.92 -11.30 8.03
N VAL A 77 -5.02 -10.40 9.01
CA VAL A 77 -4.02 -10.27 10.08
C VAL A 77 -3.96 -11.52 10.94
N ALA A 78 -5.12 -12.04 11.36
CA ALA A 78 -5.19 -13.26 12.18
C ALA A 78 -4.58 -14.47 11.45
N ALA A 79 -4.84 -14.62 10.14
CA ALA A 79 -4.27 -15.67 9.32
C ALA A 79 -2.74 -15.57 9.23
N ALA A 80 -2.20 -14.37 8.99
CA ALA A 80 -0.76 -14.15 8.93
C ALA A 80 -0.07 -14.49 10.28
N VAL A 81 -0.63 -14.01 11.39
CA VAL A 81 -0.10 -14.29 12.73
C VAL A 81 -0.18 -15.78 13.07
N LYS A 82 -1.28 -16.44 12.72
CA LYS A 82 -1.43 -17.88 12.93
C LYS A 82 -0.39 -18.69 12.16
N GLU A 83 -0.13 -18.32 10.90
CA GLU A 83 0.80 -19.03 10.02
C GLU A 83 2.26 -18.83 10.43
N PHE A 84 2.64 -17.59 10.71
CA PHE A 84 4.05 -17.25 10.94
C PHE A 84 4.45 -17.16 12.41
N GLY A 85 3.48 -17.09 13.34
CA GLY A 85 3.71 -16.90 14.77
C GLY A 85 4.10 -15.46 15.16
N ARG A 86 4.20 -14.54 14.19
CA ARG A 86 4.59 -13.14 14.37
C ARG A 86 4.12 -12.27 13.20
N LEU A 87 4.15 -10.95 13.39
CA LEU A 87 4.01 -9.98 12.32
C LEU A 87 4.97 -8.81 12.57
N ASP A 88 5.91 -8.60 11.64
CA ASP A 88 6.95 -7.56 11.76
C ASP A 88 6.65 -6.34 10.91
N ALA A 89 5.92 -6.49 9.80
CA ALA A 89 5.48 -5.35 9.02
C ALA A 89 4.11 -5.57 8.39
N LEU A 90 3.37 -4.46 8.24
CA LEU A 90 2.13 -4.36 7.48
C LEU A 90 2.34 -3.36 6.34
N CYS A 91 2.21 -3.82 5.10
CA CYS A 91 2.27 -2.99 3.90
C CYS A 91 0.87 -2.87 3.30
N ASN A 92 0.21 -1.74 3.54
CA ASN A 92 -1.10 -1.40 2.96
C ASN A 92 -0.91 -0.84 1.56
N VAL A 93 -0.94 -1.72 0.55
CA VAL A 93 -0.70 -1.37 -0.87
C VAL A 93 -1.98 -1.41 -1.69
N ALA A 94 -2.99 -2.20 -1.28
CA ALA A 94 -4.28 -2.28 -1.95
C ALA A 94 -4.92 -0.90 -2.12
N GLY A 95 -5.51 -0.65 -3.27
CA GLY A 95 -6.27 0.56 -3.54
C GLY A 95 -6.99 0.48 -4.87
N ILE A 96 -8.04 1.27 -4.99
CA ILE A 96 -8.82 1.43 -6.21
C ILE A 96 -8.96 2.90 -6.55
N ILE A 97 -9.16 3.20 -7.83
CA ILE A 97 -9.47 4.54 -8.31
C ILE A 97 -10.68 4.47 -9.25
N VAL A 98 -11.63 5.36 -9.04
CA VAL A 98 -12.75 5.62 -9.94
C VAL A 98 -12.65 7.08 -10.38
N MET A 99 -12.56 7.30 -11.70
CA MET A 99 -12.53 8.65 -12.28
C MET A 99 -13.88 8.95 -12.93
N CYS A 100 -14.56 9.98 -12.46
CA CYS A 100 -15.84 10.43 -12.97
C CYS A 100 -16.06 11.92 -12.68
N ASN A 101 -17.02 12.54 -13.35
CA ASN A 101 -17.52 13.85 -12.92
C ASN A 101 -18.09 13.72 -11.50
N ALA A 102 -17.77 14.65 -10.60
CA ALA A 102 -18.14 14.52 -9.19
C ALA A 102 -19.66 14.38 -8.95
N HIS A 103 -20.48 15.04 -9.77
CA HIS A 103 -21.95 14.98 -9.68
C HIS A 103 -22.56 13.67 -10.24
N GLU A 104 -21.77 12.87 -10.95
CA GLU A 104 -22.18 11.57 -11.53
C GLU A 104 -21.67 10.38 -10.73
N MET A 105 -20.85 10.63 -9.70
CA MET A 105 -20.29 9.54 -8.90
C MET A 105 -21.40 8.78 -8.16
N SER A 106 -21.48 7.47 -8.41
CA SER A 106 -22.48 6.65 -7.71
C SER A 106 -22.12 6.52 -6.22
N ALA A 107 -23.15 6.40 -5.36
CA ALA A 107 -22.93 6.13 -3.93
C ALA A 107 -22.12 4.83 -3.72
N VAL A 108 -22.37 3.81 -4.52
CA VAL A 108 -21.67 2.52 -4.47
C VAL A 108 -20.16 2.68 -4.74
N ASP A 109 -19.80 3.42 -5.79
CA ASP A 109 -18.39 3.65 -6.13
C ASP A 109 -17.68 4.53 -5.09
N TYR A 110 -18.39 5.55 -4.59
CA TYR A 110 -17.87 6.40 -3.51
C TYR A 110 -17.60 5.58 -2.24
N GLU A 111 -18.61 4.85 -1.75
CA GLU A 111 -18.51 4.03 -0.53
C GLU A 111 -17.42 2.95 -0.66
N ARG A 112 -17.36 2.29 -1.83
CA ARG A 112 -16.31 1.30 -2.11
C ARG A 112 -14.92 1.92 -2.11
N THR A 113 -14.77 3.13 -2.67
CA THR A 113 -13.48 3.85 -2.67
C THR A 113 -13.04 4.18 -1.23
N ILE A 114 -13.97 4.66 -0.40
CA ILE A 114 -13.70 4.92 1.02
C ILE A 114 -13.37 3.61 1.77
N ALA A 115 -14.16 2.56 1.54
CA ALA A 115 -13.97 1.27 2.22
C ALA A 115 -12.59 0.67 1.95
N VAL A 116 -12.17 0.61 0.68
CA VAL A 116 -10.90 -0.02 0.29
C VAL A 116 -9.69 0.87 0.60
N ASN A 117 -9.76 2.17 0.29
CA ASN A 117 -8.57 3.02 0.35
C ASN A 117 -8.32 3.65 1.73
N LEU A 118 -9.33 3.75 2.59
CA LEU A 118 -9.23 4.43 3.89
C LEU A 118 -9.62 3.53 5.06
N ASN A 119 -10.80 2.91 5.01
CA ASN A 119 -11.27 2.07 6.12
C ASN A 119 -10.46 0.77 6.25
N ALA A 120 -10.15 0.10 5.13
CA ALA A 120 -9.37 -1.14 5.15
C ALA A 120 -7.97 -0.96 5.77
N PRO A 121 -7.15 0.04 5.38
CA PRO A 121 -5.90 0.32 6.06
C PRO A 121 -6.06 0.56 7.57
N PHE A 122 -7.12 1.28 7.98
CA PHE A 122 -7.40 1.49 9.41
C PHE A 122 -7.69 0.17 10.15
N TYR A 123 -8.57 -0.67 9.61
CA TYR A 123 -8.92 -1.95 10.24
C TYR A 123 -7.75 -2.93 10.27
N LEU A 124 -6.94 -2.97 9.21
CA LEU A 124 -5.70 -3.75 9.17
C LEU A 124 -4.70 -3.27 10.22
N MET A 125 -4.47 -1.95 10.33
CA MET A 125 -3.61 -1.36 11.36
C MET A 125 -4.14 -1.66 12.76
N GLN A 126 -5.44 -1.46 13.00
CA GLN A 126 -6.07 -1.74 14.31
C GLN A 126 -5.84 -3.19 14.75
N ALA A 127 -5.98 -4.15 13.83
CA ALA A 127 -5.74 -5.57 14.13
C ALA A 127 -4.25 -5.90 14.27
N ALA A 128 -3.37 -5.25 13.48
CA ALA A 128 -1.94 -5.57 13.43
C ALA A 128 -1.12 -4.95 14.57
N ILE A 129 -1.51 -3.77 15.08
CA ILE A 129 -0.75 -2.99 16.09
C ILE A 129 -0.30 -3.84 17.29
N PRO A 130 -1.13 -4.67 17.94
CA PRO A 130 -0.68 -5.47 19.08
C PRO A 130 0.48 -6.41 18.74
N HIS A 131 0.49 -6.98 17.56
CA HIS A 131 1.54 -7.89 17.07
C HIS A 131 2.79 -7.12 16.63
N LEU A 132 2.62 -5.98 15.98
CA LEU A 132 3.71 -5.11 15.55
C LEU A 132 4.44 -4.49 16.76
N LEU A 133 3.74 -4.16 17.84
CA LEU A 133 4.35 -3.70 19.09
C LEU A 133 5.28 -4.77 19.68
N GLN A 134 4.84 -6.03 19.70
CA GLN A 134 5.66 -7.16 20.19
C GLN A 134 6.90 -7.40 19.32
N ALA A 135 6.78 -7.16 18.02
CA ALA A 135 7.86 -7.38 17.05
C ALA A 135 8.79 -6.17 16.84
N HIS A 136 8.51 -5.02 17.47
CA HIS A 136 9.14 -3.72 17.17
C HIS A 136 8.99 -3.36 15.69
N GLY A 137 7.80 -3.56 15.17
CA GLY A 137 7.50 -3.61 13.74
C GLY A 137 7.22 -2.28 13.09
N ALA A 138 6.74 -2.36 11.83
CA ALA A 138 6.46 -1.18 11.02
C ALA A 138 5.16 -1.30 10.23
N VAL A 139 4.50 -0.16 10.03
CA VAL A 139 3.42 0.02 9.06
C VAL A 139 3.92 0.91 7.93
N VAL A 140 3.67 0.48 6.68
CA VAL A 140 3.91 1.29 5.49
C VAL A 140 2.60 1.40 4.70
N ASN A 141 2.06 2.60 4.64
CA ASN A 141 0.84 2.90 3.90
C ASN A 141 1.18 3.46 2.51
N VAL A 142 0.62 2.89 1.45
CA VAL A 142 0.74 3.44 0.11
C VAL A 142 -0.38 4.45 -0.12
N THR A 143 0.00 5.72 -0.15
CA THR A 143 -0.88 6.85 -0.46
C THR A 143 -0.81 7.19 -1.95
N SER A 144 -0.63 8.43 -2.34
CA SER A 144 -0.48 8.89 -3.73
C SER A 144 -0.03 10.35 -3.73
N CYS A 145 0.58 10.83 -4.82
CA CYS A 145 0.72 12.26 -5.08
C CYS A 145 -0.63 13.00 -5.02
N ALA A 146 -1.74 12.31 -5.33
CA ALA A 146 -3.11 12.79 -5.15
C ALA A 146 -3.48 13.19 -3.71
N ALA A 147 -2.66 12.84 -2.72
CA ALA A 147 -2.82 13.32 -1.35
C ALA A 147 -2.37 14.78 -1.17
N PHE A 148 -1.59 15.31 -2.09
CA PHE A 148 -0.94 16.64 -2.02
C PHE A 148 -1.42 17.57 -3.13
N VAL A 149 -1.82 17.02 -4.27
CA VAL A 149 -2.35 17.77 -5.42
C VAL A 149 -3.76 17.29 -5.75
N GLY A 150 -4.65 18.22 -6.10
CA GLY A 150 -6.01 17.86 -6.52
C GLY A 150 -5.99 17.29 -7.94
N GLU A 151 -6.45 16.05 -8.11
CA GLU A 151 -6.62 15.41 -9.41
C GLU A 151 -8.06 15.57 -9.90
N ALA A 152 -8.24 16.21 -11.08
CA ALA A 152 -9.57 16.33 -11.69
C ALA A 152 -10.17 14.93 -11.93
N TYR A 153 -11.47 14.82 -11.72
CA TYR A 153 -12.24 13.58 -11.88
C TYR A 153 -11.96 12.48 -10.84
N ALA A 154 -11.08 12.73 -9.84
CA ALA A 154 -10.67 11.75 -8.83
C ALA A 154 -10.93 12.22 -7.39
N ALA A 155 -11.98 13.00 -7.14
CA ALA A 155 -12.23 13.66 -5.84
C ALA A 155 -12.27 12.68 -4.66
N ALA A 156 -12.99 11.57 -4.76
CA ALA A 156 -13.06 10.56 -3.70
C ALA A 156 -11.70 9.89 -3.46
N TYR A 157 -10.96 9.59 -4.53
CA TYR A 157 -9.61 9.03 -4.43
C TYR A 157 -8.67 9.99 -3.71
N CYS A 158 -8.61 11.27 -4.13
CA CYS A 158 -7.80 12.31 -3.47
C CYS A 158 -8.13 12.41 -1.98
N ALA A 159 -9.43 12.45 -1.63
CA ALA A 159 -9.88 12.51 -0.24
C ALA A 159 -9.37 11.31 0.57
N THR A 160 -9.45 10.07 0.03
CA THR A 160 -8.97 8.87 0.73
C THR A 160 -7.46 8.87 0.91
N LYS A 161 -6.69 9.30 -0.09
CA LYS A 161 -5.23 9.29 -0.04
C LYS A 161 -4.69 10.41 0.87
N ALA A 162 -5.32 11.58 0.88
CA ALA A 162 -5.04 12.64 1.86
C ALA A 162 -5.38 12.19 3.29
N GLY A 163 -6.57 11.57 3.48
CA GLY A 163 -6.99 11.00 4.76
C GLY A 163 -6.03 9.95 5.29
N LEU A 164 -5.60 8.99 4.45
CA LEU A 164 -4.64 7.95 4.83
C LEU A 164 -3.26 8.53 5.18
N THR A 165 -2.81 9.56 4.42
CA THR A 165 -1.56 10.26 4.73
C THR A 165 -1.62 10.92 6.11
N HIS A 166 -2.72 11.59 6.42
CA HIS A 166 -2.87 12.25 7.72
C HIS A 166 -3.09 11.27 8.87
N MET A 167 -3.85 10.19 8.63
CA MET A 167 -4.03 9.07 9.58
C MET A 167 -2.68 8.43 9.94
N THR A 168 -1.77 8.26 8.97
CA THR A 168 -0.42 7.75 9.22
C THR A 168 0.35 8.64 10.20
N LYS A 169 0.26 9.97 10.04
CA LYS A 169 0.90 10.94 10.94
C LYS A 169 0.27 10.93 12.34
N ALA A 170 -1.06 10.83 12.41
CA ALA A 170 -1.78 10.78 13.68
C ALA A 170 -1.38 9.54 14.51
N LEU A 171 -1.35 8.37 13.87
CA LEU A 171 -0.89 7.13 14.52
C LEU A 171 0.60 7.19 14.90
N ALA A 172 1.45 7.79 14.08
CA ALA A 172 2.84 8.01 14.46
C ALA A 172 2.96 8.86 15.73
N MET A 173 2.16 9.91 15.87
CA MET A 173 2.14 10.72 17.11
C MET A 173 1.57 9.96 18.30
N GLU A 174 0.51 9.19 18.12
CA GLU A 174 -0.11 8.37 19.18
C GLU A 174 0.89 7.35 19.76
N TYR A 175 1.68 6.72 18.88
CA TYR A 175 2.64 5.67 19.23
C TYR A 175 4.10 6.15 19.30
N VAL A 176 4.36 7.46 19.45
CA VAL A 176 5.72 8.06 19.39
C VAL A 176 6.69 7.47 20.41
N HIS A 177 6.19 7.01 21.57
CA HIS A 177 7.00 6.38 22.63
C HIS A 177 6.96 4.85 22.61
N GLN A 178 6.32 4.25 21.61
CA GLN A 178 6.15 2.80 21.51
C GLN A 178 7.09 2.21 20.42
N PRO A 179 7.46 0.93 20.54
CA PRO A 179 8.37 0.30 19.59
C PRO A 179 7.68 -0.13 18.28
N ILE A 180 7.00 0.80 17.63
CA ILE A 180 6.33 0.62 16.33
C ILE A 180 6.56 1.87 15.49
N ARG A 181 6.62 1.71 14.17
CA ARG A 181 6.80 2.83 13.24
C ARG A 181 5.65 2.88 12.23
N PHE A 182 5.21 4.09 11.89
CA PHE A 182 4.20 4.35 10.86
C PHE A 182 4.79 5.31 9.84
N ASN A 183 4.81 4.92 8.57
CA ASN A 183 5.24 5.77 7.47
C ASN A 183 4.34 5.58 6.25
N ALA A 184 4.42 6.51 5.32
CA ALA A 184 3.71 6.45 4.06
C ALA A 184 4.66 6.61 2.87
N VAL A 185 4.28 6.05 1.74
CA VAL A 185 4.89 6.30 0.43
C VAL A 185 3.80 6.84 -0.49
N ALA A 186 4.08 7.92 -1.18
CA ALA A 186 3.17 8.61 -2.10
C ALA A 186 3.69 8.52 -3.54
N PRO A 187 3.31 7.48 -4.28
CA PRO A 187 3.72 7.33 -5.67
C PRO A 187 3.01 8.33 -6.60
N GLY A 188 3.67 8.66 -7.70
CA GLY A 188 3.04 9.22 -8.88
C GLY A 188 2.47 8.15 -9.80
N GLY A 189 2.25 8.50 -11.07
CA GLY A 189 1.80 7.56 -12.09
C GLY A 189 2.82 6.44 -12.32
N MET A 190 2.34 5.20 -12.31
CA MET A 190 3.13 3.98 -12.55
C MET A 190 2.48 3.14 -13.65
N ALA A 191 3.27 2.39 -14.41
CA ALA A 191 2.78 1.40 -15.38
C ALA A 191 2.28 0.14 -14.64
N THR A 192 1.07 0.20 -14.08
CA THR A 192 0.43 -0.89 -13.34
C THR A 192 -0.95 -1.21 -13.88
N ASN A 193 -1.54 -2.34 -13.46
CA ASN A 193 -2.90 -2.73 -13.86
C ASN A 193 -3.96 -1.69 -13.45
N ILE A 194 -3.75 -0.93 -12.38
CA ILE A 194 -4.65 0.18 -11.98
C ILE A 194 -4.74 1.20 -13.11
N GLY A 195 -3.62 1.59 -13.73
CA GLY A 195 -3.60 2.51 -14.86
C GLY A 195 -4.45 2.03 -16.05
N ASN A 196 -4.48 0.71 -16.30
CA ASN A 196 -5.25 0.10 -17.37
C ASN A 196 -6.77 0.07 -17.09
N THR A 197 -7.18 0.17 -15.83
CA THR A 197 -8.61 0.20 -15.43
C THR A 197 -9.19 1.60 -15.40
N ILE A 198 -8.37 2.65 -15.46
CA ILE A 198 -8.81 4.04 -15.44
C ILE A 198 -9.55 4.35 -16.74
N LYS A 199 -10.83 4.69 -16.60
CA LYS A 199 -11.66 5.24 -17.67
C LYS A 199 -11.97 6.68 -17.31
N LEU A 200 -11.61 7.59 -18.22
CA LEU A 200 -11.97 9.00 -18.06
C LEU A 200 -13.47 9.19 -18.38
N PRO A 201 -14.16 10.10 -17.70
CA PRO A 201 -15.53 10.44 -18.05
C PRO A 201 -15.62 11.02 -19.46
N GLU A 202 -16.79 10.91 -20.07
CA GLU A 202 -17.05 11.52 -21.38
C GLU A 202 -16.85 13.03 -21.30
N GLY A 203 -16.22 13.62 -22.31
CA GLY A 203 -15.89 15.04 -22.34
C GLY A 203 -14.80 15.50 -21.37
N ALA A 204 -14.05 14.58 -20.75
CA ALA A 204 -12.97 14.94 -19.83
C ALA A 204 -11.93 15.84 -20.50
N ASP A 205 -11.56 16.93 -19.84
CA ASP A 205 -10.48 17.82 -20.26
C ASP A 205 -9.11 17.13 -20.06
N ARG A 206 -8.53 16.69 -21.16
CA ARG A 206 -7.24 16.01 -21.18
C ARG A 206 -6.08 16.90 -20.71
N ALA A 207 -6.21 18.24 -20.78
CA ALA A 207 -5.20 19.14 -20.27
C ALA A 207 -5.14 19.10 -18.74
N LEU A 208 -6.30 18.98 -18.07
CA LEU A 208 -6.38 18.79 -16.63
C LEU A 208 -5.79 17.43 -16.21
N VAL A 209 -6.12 16.36 -16.93
CA VAL A 209 -5.57 15.02 -16.65
C VAL A 209 -4.05 14.99 -16.86
N LYS A 210 -3.53 15.66 -17.89
CA LYS A 210 -2.10 15.72 -18.17
C LYS A 210 -1.29 16.39 -17.05
N ARG A 211 -1.92 17.23 -16.21
CA ARG A 211 -1.24 17.87 -15.06
C ARG A 211 -0.78 16.85 -13.99
N TYR A 212 -1.32 15.62 -14.00
CA TYR A 212 -0.91 14.56 -13.08
C TYR A 212 0.12 13.61 -13.68
N SER A 213 0.62 13.92 -14.87
CA SER A 213 1.74 13.19 -15.46
C SER A 213 3.04 13.77 -14.92
N GLY A 214 3.89 12.93 -14.36
CA GLY A 214 5.20 13.36 -13.87
C GLY A 214 6.02 14.02 -14.98
N LEU A 215 6.64 15.16 -14.68
CA LEU A 215 7.49 15.87 -15.62
C LEU A 215 8.68 15.02 -16.11
N ARG A 216 9.08 14.03 -15.32
CA ARG A 216 10.16 13.09 -15.61
C ARG A 216 9.66 11.71 -16.07
N GLY A 217 8.39 11.59 -16.45
CA GLY A 217 7.75 10.34 -16.86
C GLY A 217 7.13 9.54 -15.72
N LEU A 218 6.79 8.29 -16.02
CA LEU A 218 6.23 7.37 -15.02
C LEU A 218 7.32 6.95 -14.02
N VAL A 219 6.88 6.65 -12.81
CA VAL A 219 7.72 6.08 -11.76
C VAL A 219 7.84 4.56 -11.98
N GLU A 220 9.03 4.02 -11.82
CA GLU A 220 9.24 2.58 -11.86
C GLU A 220 8.64 1.93 -10.60
N VAL A 221 7.90 0.84 -10.81
CA VAL A 221 7.23 0.11 -9.73
C VAL A 221 8.24 -0.41 -8.70
N ASP A 222 9.41 -0.85 -9.16
CA ASP A 222 10.47 -1.38 -8.30
C ASP A 222 11.11 -0.31 -7.42
N ASP A 223 11.16 0.95 -7.84
CA ASP A 223 11.65 2.07 -7.02
C ASP A 223 10.73 2.31 -5.82
N VAL A 224 9.41 2.26 -6.07
CA VAL A 224 8.41 2.38 -5.00
C VAL A 224 8.44 1.19 -4.06
N ALA A 225 8.52 -0.03 -4.61
CA ALA A 225 8.63 -1.26 -3.83
C ALA A 225 9.91 -1.25 -2.96
N GLY A 226 11.03 -0.79 -3.48
CA GLY A 226 12.29 -0.63 -2.74
C GLY A 226 12.15 0.29 -1.53
N MET A 227 11.47 1.43 -1.68
CA MET A 227 11.20 2.34 -0.56
C MET A 227 10.26 1.70 0.48
N ILE A 228 9.24 0.95 0.05
CA ILE A 228 8.36 0.23 0.98
C ILE A 228 9.17 -0.78 1.80
N VAL A 229 10.04 -1.57 1.17
CA VAL A 229 10.91 -2.54 1.85
C VAL A 229 11.88 -1.85 2.82
N PHE A 230 12.49 -0.73 2.42
CA PHE A 230 13.32 0.08 3.30
C PHE A 230 12.57 0.49 4.56
N LEU A 231 11.36 1.05 4.43
CA LEU A 231 10.55 1.52 5.55
C LEU A 231 10.02 0.38 6.43
N ALA A 232 9.73 -0.78 5.84
CA ALA A 232 9.27 -1.98 6.54
C ALA A 232 10.38 -2.65 7.36
N SER A 233 11.64 -2.41 7.01
CA SER A 233 12.84 -3.03 7.61
C SER A 233 13.49 -2.16 8.67
N ASP A 234 14.50 -2.74 9.36
CA ASP A 234 15.34 -2.03 10.32
C ASP A 234 16.21 -0.93 9.68
N ALA A 235 16.39 -0.96 8.34
CA ALA A 235 17.07 0.11 7.62
C ALA A 235 16.29 1.45 7.74
N GLY A 236 14.95 1.38 7.82
CA GLY A 236 14.07 2.53 8.02
C GLY A 236 13.84 2.92 9.48
N ARG A 237 14.63 2.43 10.45
CA ARG A 237 14.42 2.66 11.89
C ARG A 237 14.38 4.14 12.31
N GLY A 238 14.99 5.01 11.53
CA GLY A 238 14.96 6.46 11.77
C GLY A 238 13.74 7.18 11.19
N CYS A 239 12.84 6.46 10.47
CA CYS A 239 11.67 7.03 9.83
C CYS A 239 10.42 6.75 10.68
N HIS A 240 9.70 7.81 11.08
CA HIS A 240 8.45 7.72 11.81
C HIS A 240 7.57 8.94 11.51
N GLY A 241 6.34 8.73 11.06
CA GLY A 241 5.41 9.80 10.67
C GLY A 241 5.72 10.47 9.32
N ALA A 242 6.68 9.96 8.57
CA ALA A 242 7.06 10.52 7.28
C ALA A 242 6.17 10.01 6.14
N CYS A 243 6.02 10.87 5.11
CA CYS A 243 5.47 10.48 3.82
C CYS A 243 6.50 10.79 2.74
N PHE A 244 6.91 9.77 1.99
CA PHE A 244 7.94 9.87 0.96
C PHE A 244 7.30 9.94 -0.41
N ASN A 245 7.42 11.08 -1.08
CA ASN A 245 6.93 11.27 -2.43
C ASN A 245 7.90 10.63 -3.43
N ILE A 246 7.39 9.70 -4.25
CA ILE A 246 8.09 9.10 -5.38
C ILE A 246 7.20 9.30 -6.60
N ASP A 247 7.19 10.52 -7.14
CA ASP A 247 6.15 10.98 -8.06
C ASP A 247 6.69 11.71 -9.30
N SER A 248 7.97 11.58 -9.59
CA SER A 248 8.61 12.23 -10.74
C SER A 248 8.39 13.74 -10.79
N GLY A 249 8.26 14.40 -9.61
CA GLY A 249 8.13 15.84 -9.47
C GLY A 249 6.70 16.39 -9.55
N ILE A 250 5.66 15.53 -9.56
CA ILE A 250 4.25 15.99 -9.63
C ILE A 250 3.92 16.92 -8.46
N SER A 251 4.35 16.58 -7.24
CA SER A 251 4.03 17.36 -6.03
C SER A 251 5.09 18.40 -5.66
N ALA A 252 6.08 18.65 -6.52
CA ALA A 252 7.16 19.61 -6.24
C ALA A 252 6.80 21.06 -6.58
N GLY A 253 5.69 21.31 -7.28
CA GLY A 253 5.26 22.66 -7.68
C GLY A 253 3.84 22.75 -8.19
#